data_14cfaea471d777e03f8f10aeef47bfd9
#
_entry.id   14cfaea471d777e03f8f10aeef47bfd9
#
_cell.length_a   1.000
_cell.length_b   1.000
_cell.length_c   1.000
_cell.angle_alpha   90.00
_cell.angle_beta   90.00
_cell.angle_gamma   90.00
#
_symmetry.space_group_name_H-M   'P 1'
#
loop_
_entity.id
_entity.type
_entity.pdbx_description
1 polymer ?
#
loop_
_entity_poly.entity_id
_entity_poly.type
_entity_poly.pdbx_seq_one_letter_code
_entity_poly.pdbx_strand_id
1 'polypeptide(L)'
;MVKLKTKNIMLMCSKLHCKLGCLSLLLGFLVSFVSCTNNFNDINKPAGKLSIEELQRDNYAVGSFLIQMQGVAFPEQENAYQTMIDFVGNYLGRYTTYTKELSKNHTLFNASNNWCAWPASYAPKVVSAFNEIKRLSGDQSAAYALALILRSQSFLRFTDIYGPFPLGLDDNNPNVYTPQPDIYKMLIADLNRAIAIIKTDNMIGEEKKIFAPYDMVYRGDFDKWIMFANSLKLRMAIRISSVAPQLAQQVGEKAVRDGVIEDNIDNCTVNYLKSGLWVTSVSWGDSRICADLESYMTGYKDPRLASYFKPTALRGNRMYIGCRAGAPVSSNVLAKRLYSAANVTETTPGVWLTASEMAFCRAEGALRGWNMDGGTAKDFYEQGVRLSFEQWDVEGASEYLSDSLSTEADYVDNLGGFGGDFGKMSEITIKWKESATMQEKLERIITQKWIALFPNGQEAWDDLRRTGYPHVFPIPQNTDDYNLLTPNRIPFDRNERINNRENYLKAIEYLGGGDNYGTPMWWQY
;
A
#
# COMPACT_ATOMS: atom_id res chain seq x y z
N MET A 1 101.46 -18.14 31.78
CA MET A 1 100.29 -19.05 31.65
C MET A 1 99.02 -18.53 32.33
N VAL A 2 99.04 -17.43 33.08
CA VAL A 2 97.89 -16.88 33.79
C VAL A 2 97.07 -15.84 32.94
N LYS A 3 97.70 -15.10 31.98
CA LYS A 3 97.04 -14.10 31.14
C LYS A 3 96.15 -14.66 30.04
N LEU A 4 96.29 -15.93 29.61
CA LEU A 4 95.44 -16.54 28.57
C LEU A 4 94.09 -17.11 29.12
N LYS A 5 94.05 -17.54 30.40
CA LYS A 5 92.83 -18.07 31.01
C LYS A 5 91.76 -16.98 31.33
N THR A 6 92.21 -15.78 31.71
CA THR A 6 91.26 -14.66 31.99
C THR A 6 90.61 -14.11 30.76
N LYS A 7 91.24 -14.07 29.59
CA LYS A 7 90.65 -13.63 28.33
C LYS A 7 89.56 -14.57 27.82
N ASN A 8 89.70 -15.86 28.02
CA ASN A 8 88.68 -16.82 27.59
C ASN A 8 87.46 -16.83 28.50
N ILE A 9 87.62 -16.56 29.78
CA ILE A 9 86.51 -16.47 30.73
C ILE A 9 85.66 -15.14 30.44
N MET A 10 86.35 -14.04 30.16
CA MET A 10 85.65 -12.77 29.79
C MET A 10 84.91 -12.88 28.46
N LEU A 11 85.45 -13.59 27.44
CA LEU A 11 84.74 -13.84 26.18
C LEU A 11 83.56 -14.81 26.35
N MET A 12 83.66 -15.81 27.23
CA MET A 12 82.54 -16.71 27.52
C MET A 12 81.40 -15.98 28.29
N CYS A 13 81.73 -15.10 29.27
CA CYS A 13 80.75 -14.31 29.99
C CYS A 13 80.04 -13.26 29.04
N SER A 14 80.77 -12.60 28.15
CA SER A 14 80.21 -11.67 27.20
C SER A 14 79.27 -12.37 26.20
N LYS A 15 79.60 -13.54 25.72
CA LYS A 15 78.73 -14.33 24.85
C LYS A 15 77.48 -14.88 25.54
N LEU A 16 77.58 -15.18 26.87
CA LEU A 16 76.44 -15.62 27.67
C LEU A 16 75.44 -14.47 27.95
N HIS A 17 75.99 -13.27 28.29
CA HIS A 17 75.18 -12.09 28.49
C HIS A 17 74.49 -11.61 27.18
N CYS A 18 75.18 -11.72 26.05
CA CYS A 18 74.59 -11.41 24.74
C CYS A 18 73.48 -12.40 24.35
N LYS A 19 73.66 -13.69 24.63
CA LYS A 19 72.63 -14.73 24.38
C LYS A 19 71.43 -14.58 25.32
N LEU A 20 71.62 -14.25 26.58
CA LEU A 20 70.50 -13.96 27.50
C LEU A 20 69.78 -12.66 27.13
N GLY A 21 70.51 -11.61 26.72
CA GLY A 21 69.89 -10.37 26.23
C GLY A 21 69.07 -10.55 24.94
N CYS A 22 69.58 -11.35 23.99
CA CYS A 22 68.79 -11.72 22.79
C CYS A 22 67.57 -12.58 23.10
N LEU A 23 67.68 -13.53 24.06
CA LEU A 23 66.57 -14.38 24.48
C LEU A 23 65.48 -13.55 25.20
N SER A 24 65.86 -12.59 26.04
CA SER A 24 64.94 -11.66 26.73
C SER A 24 64.25 -10.73 25.74
N LEU A 25 64.94 -10.25 24.72
CA LEU A 25 64.37 -9.43 23.65
C LEU A 25 63.40 -10.25 22.75
N LEU A 26 63.72 -11.52 22.45
CA LEU A 26 62.84 -12.42 21.71
C LEU A 26 61.60 -12.79 22.52
N LEU A 27 61.71 -13.07 23.84
CA LEU A 27 60.57 -13.31 24.70
C LEU A 27 59.69 -12.02 24.84
N GLY A 28 60.29 -10.83 24.97
CA GLY A 28 59.58 -9.57 25.01
C GLY A 28 58.82 -9.29 23.73
N PHE A 29 59.38 -9.65 22.56
CA PHE A 29 58.72 -9.51 21.26
C PHE A 29 57.57 -10.53 21.07
N LEU A 30 57.70 -11.75 21.57
CA LEU A 30 56.66 -12.79 21.55
C LEU A 30 55.46 -12.44 22.46
N VAL A 31 55.70 -11.82 23.61
CA VAL A 31 54.62 -11.40 24.54
C VAL A 31 53.86 -10.19 24.02
N SER A 32 54.51 -9.29 23.25
CA SER A 32 53.83 -8.14 22.63
C SER A 32 52.88 -8.53 21.47
N PHE A 33 53.03 -9.70 20.86
CA PHE A 33 52.10 -10.18 19.84
C PHE A 33 50.84 -10.89 20.41
N VAL A 34 50.86 -11.31 21.68
CA VAL A 34 49.71 -11.99 22.30
C VAL A 34 48.73 -10.98 22.97
N SER A 35 49.19 -9.75 23.23
CA SER A 35 48.40 -8.75 23.96
C SER A 35 47.41 -7.95 23.11
N CYS A 36 47.46 -8.03 21.78
CA CYS A 36 46.61 -7.19 20.91
C CYS A 36 45.38 -7.88 20.32
N THR A 37 45.19 -9.18 20.57
CA THR A 37 44.11 -9.92 19.92
C THR A 37 42.86 -10.17 20.80
N ASN A 38 42.96 -9.99 22.13
CA ASN A 38 41.84 -10.29 23.01
C ASN A 38 40.66 -9.29 22.93
N ASN A 39 40.86 -8.12 22.34
CA ASN A 39 39.78 -7.12 22.17
C ASN A 39 39.62 -6.69 20.69
N PHE A 40 40.22 -7.41 19.74
CA PHE A 40 40.21 -7.05 18.34
C PHE A 40 38.75 -6.98 17.79
N ASN A 41 37.91 -7.91 18.20
CA ASN A 41 36.50 -7.95 17.83
C ASN A 41 35.68 -6.82 18.46
N ASP A 42 36.04 -6.36 19.66
CA ASP A 42 35.32 -5.28 20.34
C ASP A 42 35.76 -3.89 19.88
N ILE A 43 37.07 -3.74 19.57
CA ILE A 43 37.64 -2.46 19.05
C ILE A 43 37.24 -2.24 17.59
N ASN A 44 37.06 -3.30 16.81
CA ASN A 44 36.66 -3.22 15.39
C ASN A 44 35.15 -3.34 15.16
N LYS A 45 34.32 -3.36 16.20
CA LYS A 45 32.89 -3.17 16.01
C LYS A 45 32.65 -1.74 15.51
N PRO A 46 32.10 -1.55 14.29
CA PRO A 46 31.75 -0.21 13.85
C PRO A 46 30.81 0.42 14.87
N ALA A 47 31.11 1.63 15.30
CA ALA A 47 30.25 2.38 16.20
C ALA A 47 28.83 2.45 15.62
N GLY A 48 27.84 1.94 16.35
CA GLY A 48 26.45 1.89 15.92
C GLY A 48 25.98 0.58 15.25
N LYS A 49 26.82 -0.46 15.16
CA LYS A 49 26.34 -1.82 14.78
C LYS A 49 26.00 -2.62 16.04
N LEU A 50 24.77 -3.12 16.08
CA LEU A 50 24.29 -4.04 17.11
C LEU A 50 24.98 -5.40 16.97
N SER A 51 25.31 -6.05 18.09
CA SER A 51 25.78 -7.43 18.09
C SER A 51 24.64 -8.39 17.69
N ILE A 52 25.00 -9.63 17.31
CA ILE A 52 24.00 -10.67 17.03
C ILE A 52 23.11 -10.93 18.25
N GLU A 53 23.68 -10.92 19.46
CA GLU A 53 22.96 -11.09 20.73
C GLU A 53 22.00 -9.93 21.00
N GLU A 54 22.42 -8.69 20.71
CA GLU A 54 21.54 -7.51 20.80
C GLU A 54 20.42 -7.54 19.75
N LEU A 55 20.70 -8.04 18.54
CA LEU A 55 19.69 -8.19 17.49
C LEU A 55 18.68 -9.32 17.81
N GLN A 56 19.07 -10.33 18.56
CA GLN A 56 18.18 -11.40 19.01
C GLN A 56 17.37 -11.03 20.24
N ARG A 57 17.85 -10.05 21.00
CA ARG A 57 17.17 -9.57 22.20
C ARG A 57 15.82 -8.97 21.85
N ASP A 58 14.78 -9.36 22.60
CA ASP A 58 13.40 -8.87 22.46
C ASP A 58 12.83 -9.05 21.03
N ASN A 59 13.34 -10.02 20.26
CA ASN A 59 13.00 -10.23 18.84
C ASN A 59 13.21 -8.99 17.94
N TYR A 60 14.15 -8.11 18.31
CA TYR A 60 14.38 -6.85 17.60
C TYR A 60 14.62 -7.02 16.10
N ALA A 61 15.42 -8.03 15.69
CA ALA A 61 15.70 -8.29 14.28
C ALA A 61 14.40 -8.61 13.50
N VAL A 62 13.60 -9.55 14.01
CA VAL A 62 12.32 -9.94 13.39
C VAL A 62 11.35 -8.75 13.38
N GLY A 63 11.25 -8.04 14.50
CA GLY A 63 10.40 -6.85 14.62
C GLY A 63 10.77 -5.75 13.64
N SER A 64 12.07 -5.50 13.42
CA SER A 64 12.54 -4.50 12.45
C SER A 64 12.14 -4.84 11.02
N PHE A 65 12.19 -6.11 10.63
CA PHE A 65 11.73 -6.56 9.31
C PHE A 65 10.19 -6.47 9.18
N LEU A 66 9.43 -6.73 10.25
CA LEU A 66 7.98 -6.51 10.26
C LEU A 66 7.63 -5.03 10.04
N ILE A 67 8.34 -4.11 10.72
CA ILE A 67 8.19 -2.66 10.50
C ILE A 67 8.52 -2.30 9.04
N GLN A 68 9.60 -2.85 8.47
CA GLN A 68 9.95 -2.62 7.07
C GLN A 68 8.83 -3.05 6.12
N MET A 69 8.23 -4.23 6.34
CA MET A 69 7.12 -4.71 5.51
C MET A 69 5.87 -3.83 5.67
N GLN A 70 5.54 -3.43 6.90
CA GLN A 70 4.41 -2.52 7.16
C GLN A 70 4.61 -1.16 6.48
N GLY A 71 5.84 -0.63 6.48
CA GLY A 71 6.16 0.62 5.78
C GLY A 71 5.98 0.58 4.25
N VAL A 72 5.93 -0.62 3.65
CA VAL A 72 5.57 -0.81 2.23
C VAL A 72 4.08 -1.11 2.07
N ALA A 73 3.51 -1.96 2.93
CA ALA A 73 2.08 -2.28 2.91
C ALA A 73 1.20 -1.04 3.19
N PHE A 74 1.66 -0.18 4.10
CA PHE A 74 0.98 1.02 4.59
C PHE A 74 1.96 2.21 4.60
N PRO A 75 2.27 2.82 3.44
CA PRO A 75 3.30 3.83 3.32
C PRO A 75 3.04 5.07 4.18
N GLU A 76 3.99 5.40 5.06
CA GLU A 76 4.00 6.61 5.89
C GLU A 76 4.92 7.68 5.31
N GLN A 77 6.12 7.27 4.91
CA GLN A 77 7.14 8.20 4.43
C GLN A 77 6.64 8.97 3.21
N GLU A 78 6.75 10.29 3.23
CA GLU A 78 6.11 11.21 2.28
C GLU A 78 6.38 10.89 0.80
N ASN A 79 7.61 10.53 0.44
CA ASN A 79 7.93 10.17 -0.95
C ASN A 79 7.36 8.81 -1.33
N ALA A 80 7.36 7.83 -0.41
CA ALA A 80 6.74 6.53 -0.63
C ALA A 80 5.22 6.67 -0.78
N TYR A 81 4.58 7.47 0.09
CA TYR A 81 3.17 7.78 -0.02
C TYR A 81 2.84 8.45 -1.35
N GLN A 82 3.58 9.50 -1.72
CA GLN A 82 3.33 10.22 -2.97
C GLN A 82 3.46 9.30 -4.18
N THR A 83 4.52 8.50 -4.25
CA THR A 83 4.81 7.69 -5.45
C THR A 83 3.96 6.42 -5.58
N MET A 84 3.54 5.82 -4.46
CA MET A 84 2.75 4.58 -4.47
C MET A 84 1.25 4.82 -4.33
N ILE A 85 0.85 5.87 -3.58
CA ILE A 85 -0.55 6.07 -3.20
C ILE A 85 -1.13 7.29 -3.92
N ASP A 86 -0.48 8.47 -3.81
CA ASP A 86 -1.08 9.70 -4.34
C ASP A 86 -1.00 9.75 -5.86
N PHE A 87 0.17 9.48 -6.46
CA PHE A 87 0.37 9.50 -7.92
C PHE A 87 -0.34 8.36 -8.65
N VAL A 88 -0.56 7.23 -8.01
CA VAL A 88 -1.24 6.09 -8.61
C VAL A 88 -2.68 6.02 -8.10
N GLY A 89 -2.87 5.53 -6.87
CA GLY A 89 -4.20 5.25 -6.35
C GLY A 89 -5.12 6.47 -6.31
N ASN A 90 -4.76 7.52 -5.55
CA ASN A 90 -5.63 8.68 -5.36
C ASN A 90 -5.89 9.45 -6.66
N TYR A 91 -4.88 9.54 -7.51
CA TYR A 91 -5.00 10.27 -8.76
C TYR A 91 -5.82 9.50 -9.81
N LEU A 92 -5.54 8.21 -10.00
CA LEU A 92 -6.27 7.38 -10.97
C LEU A 92 -7.65 6.98 -10.47
N GLY A 93 -7.84 6.86 -9.15
CA GLY A 93 -9.12 6.63 -8.49
C GLY A 93 -9.99 7.89 -8.36
N ARG A 94 -9.55 9.03 -8.90
CA ARG A 94 -10.30 10.29 -8.96
C ARG A 94 -10.61 10.94 -7.61
N TYR A 95 -9.72 10.75 -6.63
CA TYR A 95 -9.81 11.44 -5.34
C TYR A 95 -9.07 12.76 -5.34
N THR A 96 -7.87 12.76 -5.90
CA THR A 96 -7.02 13.94 -6.00
C THR A 96 -6.57 14.17 -7.44
N THR A 97 -6.12 15.38 -7.72
CA THR A 97 -5.45 15.73 -8.97
C THR A 97 -4.28 16.67 -8.69
N TYR A 98 -3.38 16.81 -9.65
CA TYR A 98 -2.18 17.62 -9.50
C TYR A 98 -2.48 19.11 -9.65
N THR A 99 -1.73 19.91 -8.89
CA THR A 99 -1.73 21.38 -8.94
C THR A 99 -0.52 21.94 -9.68
N LYS A 100 0.31 21.09 -10.24
CA LYS A 100 1.50 21.49 -11.03
C LYS A 100 1.30 21.08 -12.47
N GLU A 101 1.83 21.91 -13.38
CA GLU A 101 2.06 21.45 -14.73
C GLU A 101 3.14 20.36 -14.69
N LEU A 102 2.69 19.14 -14.72
CA LEU A 102 3.59 18.00 -14.86
C LEU A 102 3.64 17.68 -16.35
N SER A 103 4.80 17.82 -16.95
CA SER A 103 5.01 17.53 -18.37
C SER A 103 4.60 16.11 -18.77
N LYS A 104 4.42 15.24 -17.77
CA LYS A 104 4.00 13.85 -17.93
C LYS A 104 3.26 13.38 -16.70
N ASN A 105 2.08 12.80 -16.88
CA ASN A 105 1.29 12.22 -15.81
C ASN A 105 0.49 11.00 -16.30
N HIS A 106 0.03 10.17 -15.37
CA HIS A 106 -0.64 8.92 -15.70
C HIS A 106 -1.98 9.13 -16.37
N THR A 107 -2.76 10.13 -15.96
CA THR A 107 -4.08 10.38 -16.55
C THR A 107 -4.00 10.82 -18.00
N LEU A 108 -2.86 11.38 -18.42
CA LEU A 108 -2.61 11.70 -19.83
C LEU A 108 -1.93 10.55 -20.60
N PHE A 109 -1.79 9.37 -20.00
CA PHE A 109 -1.12 8.21 -20.59
C PHE A 109 0.31 8.49 -21.05
N ASN A 110 1.00 9.39 -20.39
CA ASN A 110 2.34 9.85 -20.77
C ASN A 110 3.31 9.99 -19.60
N ALA A 111 3.09 9.25 -18.50
CA ALA A 111 3.99 9.30 -17.35
C ALA A 111 5.44 9.01 -17.73
N SER A 112 6.36 9.68 -17.02
CA SER A 112 7.79 9.41 -17.19
C SER A 112 8.14 8.00 -16.73
N ASN A 113 9.27 7.48 -17.21
CA ASN A 113 9.74 6.15 -16.78
C ASN A 113 9.90 6.04 -15.26
N ASN A 114 10.37 7.09 -14.60
CA ASN A 114 10.51 7.09 -13.14
C ASN A 114 9.16 6.89 -12.44
N TRP A 115 8.09 7.49 -12.93
CA TRP A 115 6.74 7.30 -12.38
C TRP A 115 6.24 5.88 -12.56
N CYS A 116 6.58 5.27 -13.70
CA CYS A 116 6.25 3.86 -13.94
C CYS A 116 7.07 2.92 -13.05
N ALA A 117 8.31 3.26 -12.75
CA ALA A 117 9.23 2.42 -11.96
C ALA A 117 9.05 2.54 -10.43
N TRP A 118 8.67 3.72 -9.93
CA TRP A 118 8.69 3.99 -8.48
C TRP A 118 7.87 3.02 -7.64
N PRO A 119 6.60 2.70 -7.93
CA PRO A 119 5.87 1.74 -7.09
C PRO A 119 6.57 0.38 -7.01
N ALA A 120 7.05 -0.16 -8.13
CA ALA A 120 7.73 -1.45 -8.17
C ALA A 120 9.05 -1.46 -7.38
N SER A 121 9.73 -0.30 -7.26
CA SER A 121 11.02 -0.18 -6.57
C SER A 121 10.96 -0.52 -5.07
N TYR A 122 9.77 -0.58 -4.48
CA TYR A 122 9.59 -0.98 -3.08
C TYR A 122 9.44 -2.49 -2.89
N ALA A 123 9.15 -3.25 -3.93
CA ALA A 123 8.94 -4.70 -3.82
C ALA A 123 10.16 -5.47 -3.26
N PRO A 124 11.42 -5.17 -3.62
CA PRO A 124 12.58 -5.85 -3.04
C PRO A 124 12.68 -5.73 -1.52
N LYS A 125 12.16 -4.65 -0.91
CA LYS A 125 12.11 -4.49 0.55
C LYS A 125 11.17 -5.49 1.20
N VAL A 126 10.05 -5.82 0.55
CA VAL A 126 9.11 -6.84 1.03
C VAL A 126 9.75 -8.22 0.92
N VAL A 127 10.34 -8.55 -0.23
CA VAL A 127 10.98 -9.86 -0.47
C VAL A 127 12.10 -10.11 0.52
N SER A 128 13.03 -9.15 0.69
CA SER A 128 14.17 -9.33 1.60
C SER A 128 13.72 -9.47 3.06
N ALA A 129 12.79 -8.63 3.52
CA ALA A 129 12.28 -8.70 4.89
C ALA A 129 11.51 -10.01 5.14
N PHE A 130 10.68 -10.44 4.19
CA PHE A 130 9.96 -11.70 4.27
C PHE A 130 10.89 -12.91 4.41
N ASN A 131 11.94 -12.99 3.59
CA ASN A 131 12.92 -14.06 3.64
C ASN A 131 13.69 -14.06 4.96
N GLU A 132 14.08 -12.89 5.48
CA GLU A 132 14.76 -12.78 6.77
C GLU A 132 13.85 -13.16 7.95
N ILE A 133 12.57 -12.77 7.95
CA ILE A 133 11.61 -13.20 8.97
C ILE A 133 11.50 -14.72 8.95
N LYS A 134 11.29 -15.33 7.78
CA LYS A 134 11.22 -16.79 7.64
C LYS A 134 12.49 -17.49 8.15
N ARG A 135 13.67 -16.95 7.82
CA ARG A 135 14.97 -17.50 8.24
C ARG A 135 15.16 -17.42 9.75
N LEU A 136 14.76 -16.31 10.38
CA LEU A 136 14.99 -16.03 11.80
C LEU A 136 13.96 -16.69 12.72
N SER A 137 12.70 -16.73 12.32
CA SER A 137 11.60 -17.18 13.16
C SER A 137 10.99 -18.52 12.75
N GLY A 138 11.41 -19.07 11.61
CA GLY A 138 10.82 -20.27 11.03
C GLY A 138 9.50 -20.00 10.32
N ASP A 139 8.97 -21.02 9.65
CA ASP A 139 7.80 -20.90 8.77
C ASP A 139 6.46 -21.30 9.44
N GLN A 140 6.46 -21.44 10.77
CA GLN A 140 5.29 -21.73 11.60
C GLN A 140 5.10 -20.70 12.73
N SER A 141 5.88 -19.62 12.74
CA SER A 141 5.79 -18.58 13.78
C SER A 141 4.69 -17.56 13.49
N ALA A 142 4.22 -16.87 14.53
CA ALA A 142 3.29 -15.74 14.38
C ALA A 142 3.91 -14.59 13.56
N ALA A 143 5.22 -14.33 13.69
CA ALA A 143 5.93 -13.36 12.86
C ALA A 143 5.88 -13.71 11.37
N TYR A 144 6.05 -14.98 11.03
CA TYR A 144 5.91 -15.44 9.65
C TYR A 144 4.47 -15.34 9.14
N ALA A 145 3.49 -15.60 10.01
CA ALA A 145 2.09 -15.41 9.65
C ALA A 145 1.78 -13.93 9.34
N LEU A 146 2.27 -12.99 10.17
CA LEU A 146 2.15 -11.56 9.88
C LEU A 146 2.87 -11.19 8.58
N ALA A 147 4.05 -11.74 8.34
CA ALA A 147 4.80 -11.51 7.10
C ALA A 147 4.02 -12.00 5.85
N LEU A 148 3.33 -13.13 5.93
CA LEU A 148 2.44 -13.61 4.85
C LEU A 148 1.30 -12.64 4.56
N ILE A 149 0.65 -12.08 5.60
CA ILE A 149 -0.42 -11.09 5.46
C ILE A 149 0.11 -9.81 4.82
N LEU A 150 1.22 -9.27 5.33
CA LEU A 150 1.84 -8.03 4.83
C LEU A 150 2.37 -8.18 3.40
N ARG A 151 2.92 -9.37 3.07
CA ARG A 151 3.30 -9.72 1.70
C ARG A 151 2.07 -9.70 0.79
N SER A 152 0.99 -10.32 1.22
CA SER A 152 -0.25 -10.36 0.43
C SER A 152 -0.82 -8.97 0.19
N GLN A 153 -0.88 -8.10 1.19
CA GLN A 153 -1.31 -6.71 1.04
C GLN A 153 -0.42 -5.92 0.05
N SER A 154 0.89 -6.09 0.14
CA SER A 154 1.84 -5.37 -0.72
C SER A 154 1.79 -5.86 -2.17
N PHE A 155 1.84 -7.17 -2.39
CA PHE A 155 1.87 -7.74 -3.74
C PHE A 155 0.52 -7.69 -4.45
N LEU A 156 -0.61 -7.66 -3.72
CA LEU A 156 -1.91 -7.35 -4.32
C LEU A 156 -1.87 -5.97 -4.98
N ARG A 157 -1.35 -4.95 -4.27
CA ARG A 157 -1.18 -3.61 -4.85
C ARG A 157 -0.29 -3.62 -6.08
N PHE A 158 0.89 -4.27 -6.02
CA PHE A 158 1.80 -4.28 -7.16
C PHE A 158 1.20 -4.97 -8.38
N THR A 159 0.58 -6.14 -8.20
CA THR A 159 -0.05 -6.83 -9.32
C THR A 159 -1.24 -6.08 -9.89
N ASP A 160 -1.98 -5.33 -9.07
CA ASP A 160 -3.10 -4.50 -9.53
C ASP A 160 -2.65 -3.18 -10.19
N ILE A 161 -1.39 -2.78 -9.99
CA ILE A 161 -0.79 -1.67 -10.74
C ILE A 161 -0.24 -2.13 -12.10
N TYR A 162 0.44 -3.29 -12.14
CA TYR A 162 1.27 -3.69 -13.28
C TYR A 162 0.76 -4.91 -14.06
N GLY A 163 -0.07 -5.77 -13.47
CA GLY A 163 -0.43 -7.10 -13.96
C GLY A 163 0.57 -8.17 -13.50
N PRO A 164 1.18 -8.94 -14.39
CA PRO A 164 2.25 -9.88 -14.02
C PRO A 164 3.35 -9.18 -13.24
N PHE A 165 3.90 -9.83 -12.20
CA PHE A 165 4.87 -9.17 -11.33
C PHE A 165 5.90 -10.18 -10.78
N PRO A 166 7.18 -9.77 -10.60
CA PRO A 166 8.19 -10.62 -9.97
C PRO A 166 7.98 -10.68 -8.45
N LEU A 167 7.87 -11.87 -7.92
CA LEU A 167 7.58 -12.11 -6.50
C LEU A 167 8.82 -12.49 -5.68
N GLY A 168 9.98 -12.64 -6.32
CA GLY A 168 11.21 -13.07 -5.67
C GLY A 168 11.14 -14.51 -5.12
N LEU A 169 10.40 -15.40 -5.80
CA LEU A 169 10.20 -16.79 -5.36
C LEU A 169 11.36 -17.72 -5.74
N ASP A 170 12.14 -17.36 -6.72
CA ASP A 170 13.31 -18.09 -7.17
C ASP A 170 14.56 -17.36 -6.70
N ASP A 171 15.30 -17.96 -5.78
CA ASP A 171 16.54 -17.38 -5.22
C ASP A 171 17.64 -17.21 -6.29
N ASN A 172 17.63 -18.02 -7.36
CA ASN A 172 18.59 -17.93 -8.45
C ASN A 172 18.19 -16.89 -9.51
N ASN A 173 16.89 -16.61 -9.64
CA ASN A 173 16.35 -15.60 -10.56
C ASN A 173 15.14 -14.88 -9.94
N PRO A 174 15.35 -13.95 -9.00
CA PRO A 174 14.27 -13.27 -8.29
C PRO A 174 13.40 -12.37 -9.17
N ASN A 175 13.84 -12.09 -10.40
CA ASN A 175 13.14 -11.20 -11.34
C ASN A 175 12.24 -11.94 -12.34
N VAL A 176 11.95 -13.21 -12.10
CA VAL A 176 10.97 -13.98 -12.90
C VAL A 176 9.57 -13.47 -12.62
N TYR A 177 8.85 -13.09 -13.69
CA TYR A 177 7.47 -12.65 -13.58
C TYR A 177 6.52 -13.83 -13.38
N THR A 178 5.56 -13.64 -12.49
CA THR A 178 4.44 -14.56 -12.26
C THR A 178 3.18 -14.00 -12.91
N PRO A 179 2.37 -14.80 -13.62
CA PRO A 179 1.09 -14.37 -14.18
C PRO A 179 0.13 -13.89 -13.08
N GLN A 180 -0.66 -12.86 -13.36
CA GLN A 180 -1.59 -12.26 -12.37
C GLN A 180 -2.59 -13.29 -11.78
N PRO A 181 -3.19 -14.23 -12.54
CA PRO A 181 -4.04 -15.27 -11.96
C PRO A 181 -3.35 -16.13 -10.90
N ASP A 182 -2.07 -16.44 -11.12
CA ASP A 182 -1.30 -17.28 -10.20
C ASP A 182 -0.84 -16.50 -8.97
N ILE A 183 -0.57 -15.19 -9.14
CA ILE A 183 -0.34 -14.28 -8.00
C ILE A 183 -1.56 -14.29 -7.08
N TYR A 184 -2.78 -14.09 -7.61
CA TYR A 184 -4.01 -14.10 -6.81
C TYR A 184 -4.21 -15.42 -6.05
N LYS A 185 -4.01 -16.57 -6.71
CA LYS A 185 -4.08 -17.88 -6.06
C LYS A 185 -3.07 -18.01 -4.92
N MET A 186 -1.83 -17.58 -5.17
CA MET A 186 -0.76 -17.63 -4.16
C MET A 186 -1.08 -16.72 -2.96
N LEU A 187 -1.53 -15.49 -3.19
CA LEU A 187 -1.87 -14.57 -2.10
C LEU A 187 -3.04 -15.09 -1.26
N ILE A 188 -4.07 -15.70 -1.88
CA ILE A 188 -5.16 -16.37 -1.17
C ILE A 188 -4.63 -17.55 -0.32
N ALA A 189 -3.71 -18.35 -0.86
CA ALA A 189 -3.09 -19.45 -0.14
C ALA A 189 -2.22 -18.95 1.03
N ASP A 190 -1.47 -17.86 0.85
CA ASP A 190 -0.70 -17.21 1.92
C ASP A 190 -1.58 -16.73 3.07
N LEU A 191 -2.69 -16.08 2.76
CA LEU A 191 -3.64 -15.61 3.78
C LEU A 191 -4.28 -16.79 4.52
N ASN A 192 -4.63 -17.88 3.83
CA ASN A 192 -5.14 -19.08 4.48
C ASN A 192 -4.08 -19.73 5.38
N ARG A 193 -2.83 -19.78 4.94
CA ARG A 193 -1.70 -20.30 5.74
C ARG A 193 -1.46 -19.45 6.97
N ALA A 194 -1.45 -18.12 6.82
CA ALA A 194 -1.29 -17.19 7.94
C ALA A 194 -2.36 -17.40 9.01
N ILE A 195 -3.63 -17.46 8.60
CA ILE A 195 -4.76 -17.72 9.51
C ILE A 195 -4.60 -19.08 10.20
N ALA A 196 -4.19 -20.13 9.48
CA ALA A 196 -3.99 -21.46 10.05
C ALA A 196 -2.87 -21.45 11.12
N ILE A 197 -1.74 -20.80 10.84
CA ILE A 197 -0.63 -20.66 11.80
C ILE A 197 -1.12 -19.93 13.06
N ILE A 198 -1.76 -18.78 12.92
CA ILE A 198 -2.25 -17.99 14.06
C ILE A 198 -3.25 -18.79 14.90
N LYS A 199 -4.15 -19.57 14.27
CA LYS A 199 -5.16 -20.37 14.98
C LYS A 199 -4.60 -21.64 15.65
N THR A 200 -3.49 -22.17 15.15
CA THR A 200 -2.90 -23.43 15.68
C THR A 200 -2.08 -23.16 16.94
N ASP A 201 -1.60 -21.96 17.09
CA ASP A 201 -0.65 -21.61 18.13
C ASP A 201 -1.36 -21.10 19.39
N ASN A 202 -1.37 -21.93 20.46
CA ASN A 202 -1.79 -21.48 21.79
C ASN A 202 -0.82 -20.44 22.40
N MET A 203 0.23 -20.03 21.66
CA MET A 203 1.21 -19.01 22.05
C MET A 203 0.73 -17.57 21.89
N ILE A 204 -0.46 -17.34 21.40
CA ILE A 204 -1.05 -16.02 21.12
C ILE A 204 -0.87 -15.03 22.30
N GLY A 205 -0.88 -15.50 23.54
CA GLY A 205 -0.75 -14.62 24.73
C GLY A 205 0.63 -14.01 24.94
N GLU A 206 1.71 -14.77 24.76
CA GLU A 206 3.09 -14.29 24.96
C GLU A 206 3.65 -13.60 23.70
N GLU A 207 3.36 -14.12 22.51
CA GLU A 207 3.78 -13.50 21.25
C GLU A 207 3.08 -12.15 21.02
N LYS A 208 1.83 -11.97 21.45
CA LYS A 208 1.16 -10.66 21.49
C LYS A 208 2.02 -9.60 22.16
N LYS A 209 2.60 -9.91 23.32
CA LYS A 209 3.42 -8.97 24.07
C LYS A 209 4.74 -8.67 23.36
N ILE A 210 5.33 -9.67 22.70
CA ILE A 210 6.62 -9.54 22.03
C ILE A 210 6.49 -8.66 20.78
N PHE A 211 5.46 -8.87 19.97
CA PHE A 211 5.30 -8.16 18.70
C PHE A 211 4.51 -6.85 18.80
N ALA A 212 3.81 -6.60 19.88
CA ALA A 212 3.05 -5.35 20.07
C ALA A 212 3.86 -4.07 19.80
N PRO A 213 5.15 -3.95 20.20
CA PRO A 213 5.96 -2.77 19.88
C PRO A 213 6.29 -2.61 18.39
N TYR A 214 6.23 -3.70 17.61
CA TYR A 214 6.59 -3.74 16.19
C TYR A 214 5.37 -3.77 15.27
N ASP A 215 4.17 -3.89 15.80
CA ASP A 215 2.92 -3.88 15.04
C ASP A 215 2.30 -2.47 15.07
N MET A 216 2.40 -1.79 13.95
CA MET A 216 1.91 -0.40 13.78
C MET A 216 0.39 -0.33 13.68
N VAL A 217 -0.29 -1.46 13.38
CA VAL A 217 -1.73 -1.52 13.08
C VAL A 217 -2.53 -1.93 14.30
N TYR A 218 -2.36 -3.18 14.74
CA TYR A 218 -3.21 -3.79 15.77
C TYR A 218 -2.50 -4.08 17.09
N ARG A 219 -1.24 -3.64 17.23
CA ARG A 219 -0.47 -3.77 18.48
C ARG A 219 -0.38 -5.21 19.00
N GLY A 220 -0.21 -6.17 18.09
CA GLY A 220 -0.12 -7.60 18.40
C GLY A 220 -1.47 -8.26 18.61
N ASP A 221 -2.57 -7.66 18.17
CA ASP A 221 -3.88 -8.29 18.17
C ASP A 221 -4.06 -9.21 16.96
N PHE A 222 -3.74 -10.50 17.16
CA PHE A 222 -3.81 -11.50 16.09
C PHE A 222 -5.23 -11.83 15.65
N ASP A 223 -6.24 -11.63 16.50
CA ASP A 223 -7.65 -11.83 16.10
C ASP A 223 -8.05 -10.77 15.07
N LYS A 224 -7.62 -9.52 15.26
CA LYS A 224 -7.82 -8.47 14.27
C LYS A 224 -7.03 -8.72 12.98
N TRP A 225 -5.83 -9.31 13.06
CA TRP A 225 -5.08 -9.73 11.88
C TRP A 225 -5.76 -10.87 11.11
N ILE A 226 -6.47 -11.78 11.79
CA ILE A 226 -7.32 -12.78 11.12
C ILE A 226 -8.49 -12.11 10.39
N MET A 227 -9.18 -11.16 11.03
CA MET A 227 -10.25 -10.39 10.37
C MET A 227 -9.71 -9.60 9.18
N PHE A 228 -8.55 -8.96 9.31
CA PHE A 228 -7.89 -8.29 8.19
C PHE A 228 -7.61 -9.25 7.03
N ALA A 229 -7.03 -10.42 7.31
CA ALA A 229 -6.71 -11.41 6.28
C ALA A 229 -7.97 -11.93 5.56
N ASN A 230 -9.06 -12.17 6.29
CA ASN A 230 -10.34 -12.54 5.69
C ASN A 230 -10.93 -11.39 4.85
N SER A 231 -10.86 -10.17 5.35
CA SER A 231 -11.32 -8.98 4.62
C SER A 231 -10.54 -8.78 3.31
N LEU A 232 -9.23 -8.99 3.34
CA LEU A 232 -8.41 -8.94 2.13
C LEU A 232 -8.79 -10.04 1.13
N LYS A 233 -9.13 -11.26 1.61
CA LYS A 233 -9.67 -12.33 0.74
C LYS A 233 -11.02 -11.96 0.13
N LEU A 234 -11.92 -11.33 0.88
CA LEU A 234 -13.20 -10.86 0.34
C LEU A 234 -13.01 -9.78 -0.73
N ARG A 235 -12.13 -8.79 -0.49
CA ARG A 235 -11.73 -7.79 -1.50
C ARG A 235 -11.24 -8.46 -2.78
N MET A 236 -10.30 -9.41 -2.66
CA MET A 236 -9.76 -10.17 -3.80
C MET A 236 -10.86 -10.97 -4.53
N ALA A 237 -11.76 -11.62 -3.79
CA ALA A 237 -12.87 -12.39 -4.34
C ALA A 237 -13.80 -11.51 -5.18
N ILE A 238 -14.21 -10.34 -4.68
CA ILE A 238 -15.01 -9.37 -5.43
C ILE A 238 -14.29 -8.94 -6.70
N ARG A 239 -12.98 -8.70 -6.64
CA ARG A 239 -12.20 -8.26 -7.81
C ARG A 239 -12.16 -9.28 -8.94
N ILE A 240 -12.03 -10.57 -8.63
CA ILE A 240 -11.95 -11.63 -9.65
C ILE A 240 -13.31 -12.25 -9.99
N SER A 241 -14.40 -11.66 -9.53
CA SER A 241 -15.75 -12.24 -9.66
C SER A 241 -16.23 -12.47 -11.09
N SER A 242 -15.72 -11.71 -12.06
CA SER A 242 -16.08 -11.87 -13.48
C SER A 242 -15.26 -12.95 -14.18
N VAL A 243 -13.97 -13.07 -13.88
CA VAL A 243 -13.04 -13.96 -14.59
C VAL A 243 -12.86 -15.33 -13.93
N ALA A 244 -13.15 -15.45 -12.64
CA ALA A 244 -13.03 -16.69 -11.89
C ALA A 244 -14.22 -16.84 -10.90
N PRO A 245 -15.48 -16.85 -11.40
CA PRO A 245 -16.68 -16.70 -10.56
C PRO A 245 -16.83 -17.79 -9.50
N GLN A 246 -16.48 -19.05 -9.79
CA GLN A 246 -16.60 -20.14 -8.82
C GLN A 246 -15.57 -19.98 -7.68
N LEU A 247 -14.31 -19.68 -8.02
CA LEU A 247 -13.26 -19.40 -7.03
C LEU A 247 -13.62 -18.16 -6.20
N ALA A 248 -14.08 -17.11 -6.85
CA ALA A 248 -14.48 -15.86 -6.22
C ALA A 248 -15.58 -16.09 -5.19
N GLN A 249 -16.66 -16.77 -5.57
CA GLN A 249 -17.76 -17.10 -4.65
C GLN A 249 -17.27 -17.93 -3.47
N GLN A 250 -16.52 -19.01 -3.73
CA GLN A 250 -16.01 -19.90 -2.68
C GLN A 250 -15.13 -19.15 -1.68
N VAL A 251 -14.22 -18.30 -2.17
CA VAL A 251 -13.30 -17.52 -1.33
C VAL A 251 -14.07 -16.45 -0.55
N GLY A 252 -14.97 -15.72 -1.21
CA GLY A 252 -15.76 -14.64 -0.61
C GLY A 252 -16.69 -15.14 0.49
N GLU A 253 -17.50 -16.17 0.21
CA GLU A 253 -18.40 -16.77 1.20
C GLU A 253 -17.66 -17.38 2.39
N LYS A 254 -16.49 -18.01 2.13
CA LYS A 254 -15.65 -18.51 3.22
C LYS A 254 -15.06 -17.39 4.05
N ALA A 255 -14.59 -16.32 3.43
CA ALA A 255 -14.01 -15.18 4.12
C ALA A 255 -15.02 -14.53 5.08
N VAL A 256 -16.25 -14.31 4.63
CA VAL A 256 -17.33 -13.72 5.45
C VAL A 256 -17.69 -14.63 6.61
N ARG A 257 -17.91 -15.93 6.35
CA ARG A 257 -18.21 -16.91 7.40
C ARG A 257 -17.11 -17.03 8.46
N ASP A 258 -15.82 -16.87 8.06
CA ASP A 258 -14.68 -16.97 8.97
C ASP A 258 -14.43 -15.66 9.76
N GLY A 259 -15.14 -14.57 9.44
CA GLY A 259 -15.13 -13.27 10.09
C GLY A 259 -14.27 -12.23 9.34
N VAL A 260 -14.93 -11.22 8.77
CA VAL A 260 -14.33 -10.03 8.18
C VAL A 260 -14.44 -8.84 9.15
N ILE A 261 -13.83 -7.70 8.81
CA ILE A 261 -14.00 -6.46 9.56
C ILE A 261 -15.44 -5.96 9.37
N GLU A 262 -16.23 -5.87 10.45
CA GLU A 262 -17.63 -5.44 10.43
C GLU A 262 -17.89 -4.16 11.23
N ASP A 263 -16.95 -3.77 12.09
CA ASP A 263 -17.05 -2.62 12.97
C ASP A 263 -15.85 -1.67 12.78
N ASN A 264 -16.08 -0.36 12.91
CA ASN A 264 -15.05 0.66 12.74
C ASN A 264 -13.89 0.56 13.74
N ILE A 265 -14.10 -0.05 14.91
CA ILE A 265 -13.04 -0.28 15.89
C ILE A 265 -11.98 -1.29 15.40
N ASP A 266 -12.33 -2.09 14.40
CA ASP A 266 -11.46 -3.10 13.80
C ASP A 266 -10.83 -2.64 12.48
N ASN A 267 -11.15 -1.42 12.04
CA ASN A 267 -10.56 -0.84 10.84
C ASN A 267 -9.04 -0.92 10.87
N CYS A 268 -8.43 -1.25 9.73
CA CYS A 268 -7.00 -1.14 9.55
C CYS A 268 -6.60 0.32 9.46
N THR A 269 -6.23 0.90 10.58
CA THR A 269 -5.74 2.27 10.68
C THR A 269 -4.32 2.29 11.20
N VAL A 270 -3.48 3.18 10.65
CA VAL A 270 -2.09 3.35 11.06
C VAL A 270 -1.89 4.78 11.56
N ASN A 271 -1.44 4.89 12.81
CA ASN A 271 -1.08 6.19 13.39
C ASN A 271 0.32 6.57 12.94
N TYR A 272 0.42 7.53 12.03
CA TYR A 272 1.67 8.01 11.49
C TYR A 272 2.29 9.10 12.36
N LEU A 273 3.61 9.18 12.35
CA LEU A 273 4.33 10.36 12.86
C LEU A 273 4.04 11.58 11.97
N LYS A 274 3.88 11.32 10.67
CA LYS A 274 3.58 12.34 9.68
C LYS A 274 2.74 11.76 8.54
N SER A 275 1.51 12.21 8.41
CA SER A 275 0.58 11.76 7.37
C SER A 275 1.08 12.12 5.97
N GLY A 276 1.24 11.12 5.10
CA GLY A 276 1.62 11.33 3.71
C GLY A 276 0.59 12.18 2.94
N LEU A 277 -0.70 12.00 3.19
CA LEU A 277 -1.77 12.82 2.59
C LEU A 277 -1.69 14.28 3.03
N TRP A 278 -1.37 14.54 4.30
CA TRP A 278 -1.13 15.91 4.76
C TRP A 278 0.08 16.53 4.06
N VAL A 279 1.16 15.77 3.89
CA VAL A 279 2.35 16.27 3.18
C VAL A 279 2.02 16.64 1.75
N THR A 280 1.40 15.75 0.99
CA THR A 280 1.16 15.96 -0.44
C THR A 280 0.09 17.02 -0.70
N SER A 281 -1.01 17.01 0.07
CA SER A 281 -2.13 17.92 -0.16
C SER A 281 -2.02 19.25 0.58
N VAL A 282 -1.48 19.27 1.81
CA VAL A 282 -1.47 20.48 2.64
C VAL A 282 -0.09 21.13 2.67
N SER A 283 0.97 20.40 3.06
CA SER A 283 2.30 20.95 3.26
C SER A 283 2.95 21.34 1.92
N TRP A 284 3.05 20.42 0.99
CA TRP A 284 3.58 20.70 -0.36
C TRP A 284 2.53 21.35 -1.26
N GLY A 285 1.26 20.98 -1.08
CA GLY A 285 0.16 21.46 -1.89
C GLY A 285 0.22 20.95 -3.33
N ASP A 286 0.77 19.76 -3.55
CA ASP A 286 0.92 19.14 -4.86
C ASP A 286 -0.38 18.52 -5.36
N SER A 287 -1.29 18.15 -4.46
CA SER A 287 -2.59 17.58 -4.80
C SER A 287 -3.77 18.37 -4.21
N ARG A 288 -4.90 18.33 -4.89
CA ARG A 288 -6.19 18.92 -4.53
C ARG A 288 -7.30 17.92 -4.85
N ILE A 289 -8.48 18.12 -4.27
CA ILE A 289 -9.66 17.32 -4.59
C ILE A 289 -9.88 17.24 -6.11
N CYS A 290 -10.23 16.06 -6.59
CA CYS A 290 -10.66 15.87 -7.97
C CYS A 290 -12.09 16.38 -8.15
N ALA A 291 -12.38 16.97 -9.32
CA ALA A 291 -13.71 17.46 -9.69
C ALA A 291 -14.77 16.36 -9.65
N ASP A 292 -14.40 15.13 -10.00
CA ASP A 292 -15.32 14.00 -9.99
C ASP A 292 -15.88 13.75 -8.57
N LEU A 293 -15.02 13.69 -7.55
CA LEU A 293 -15.47 13.46 -6.17
C LEU A 293 -16.26 14.65 -5.63
N GLU A 294 -15.83 15.86 -5.94
CA GLU A 294 -16.55 17.08 -5.54
C GLU A 294 -17.93 17.14 -6.16
N SER A 295 -18.09 16.79 -7.44
CA SER A 295 -19.36 16.81 -8.17
C SER A 295 -20.38 15.85 -7.56
N TYR A 296 -20.00 14.60 -7.30
CA TYR A 296 -20.87 13.62 -6.63
C TYR A 296 -21.26 14.07 -5.22
N MET A 297 -20.30 14.45 -4.39
CA MET A 297 -20.59 14.83 -3.00
C MET A 297 -21.40 16.11 -2.88
N THR A 298 -21.17 17.08 -3.78
CA THR A 298 -21.98 18.30 -3.86
C THR A 298 -23.40 17.99 -4.33
N GLY A 299 -23.56 17.19 -5.38
CA GLY A 299 -24.87 16.82 -5.90
C GLY A 299 -25.70 16.02 -4.90
N TYR A 300 -25.09 15.10 -4.19
CA TYR A 300 -25.71 14.33 -3.12
C TYR A 300 -25.92 15.12 -1.83
N LYS A 301 -25.44 16.36 -1.75
CA LYS A 301 -25.43 17.15 -0.50
C LYS A 301 -24.79 16.37 0.64
N ASP A 302 -23.73 15.64 0.33
CA ASP A 302 -23.08 14.71 1.24
C ASP A 302 -22.36 15.46 2.37
N PRO A 303 -22.77 15.28 3.62
CA PRO A 303 -22.18 16.04 4.73
C PRO A 303 -20.73 15.64 5.01
N ARG A 304 -20.27 14.47 4.55
CA ARG A 304 -18.87 14.03 4.66
C ARG A 304 -17.91 14.90 3.84
N LEU A 305 -18.42 15.70 2.88
CA LEU A 305 -17.60 16.62 2.08
C LEU A 305 -16.77 17.57 2.95
N ALA A 306 -17.38 18.09 4.03
CA ALA A 306 -16.70 18.98 4.98
C ALA A 306 -15.61 18.27 5.82
N SER A 307 -15.79 16.97 6.07
CA SER A 307 -14.79 16.14 6.75
C SER A 307 -13.63 15.76 5.83
N TYR A 308 -13.91 15.57 4.54
CA TYR A 308 -12.89 15.17 3.56
C TYR A 308 -12.01 16.35 3.10
N PHE A 309 -12.59 17.54 2.92
CA PHE A 309 -11.91 18.66 2.26
C PHE A 309 -12.10 19.99 2.99
N LYS A 310 -11.08 20.82 2.91
CA LYS A 310 -11.12 22.20 3.38
C LYS A 310 -11.82 23.10 2.35
N PRO A 311 -12.56 24.12 2.80
CA PRO A 311 -13.05 25.13 1.89
C PRO A 311 -11.91 25.76 1.08
N THR A 312 -12.20 26.13 -0.18
CA THR A 312 -11.23 26.86 -1.01
C THR A 312 -10.89 28.23 -0.40
N ALA A 313 -9.68 28.71 -0.63
CA ALA A 313 -9.24 30.03 -0.17
C ALA A 313 -9.94 31.18 -0.91
N LEU A 314 -10.32 30.97 -2.16
CA LEU A 314 -11.08 31.94 -2.95
C LEU A 314 -12.57 31.58 -2.87
N ARG A 315 -13.25 32.15 -1.88
CA ARG A 315 -14.69 31.97 -1.67
C ARG A 315 -15.48 32.76 -2.72
N GLY A 316 -15.87 32.09 -3.80
CA GLY A 316 -16.99 32.53 -4.62
C GLY A 316 -18.31 32.03 -4.04
N ASN A 317 -19.29 31.70 -4.89
CA ASN A 317 -20.55 31.09 -4.47
C ASN A 317 -20.44 29.63 -4.02
N ARG A 318 -19.26 28.99 -4.19
CA ARG A 318 -18.98 27.59 -3.82
C ARG A 318 -17.89 27.54 -2.76
N MET A 319 -18.12 26.73 -1.72
CA MET A 319 -17.13 26.52 -0.65
C MET A 319 -16.06 25.51 -1.04
N TYR A 320 -16.44 24.49 -1.80
CA TYR A 320 -15.55 23.41 -2.23
C TYR A 320 -15.48 23.40 -3.75
N ILE A 321 -14.29 23.29 -4.28
CA ILE A 321 -14.06 23.23 -5.73
C ILE A 321 -12.98 22.19 -5.99
N GLY A 322 -13.32 21.19 -6.82
CA GLY A 322 -12.40 20.19 -7.33
C GLY A 322 -11.69 20.65 -8.61
N CYS A 323 -10.55 20.09 -8.91
CA CYS A 323 -9.86 20.29 -10.18
C CYS A 323 -10.08 19.05 -11.07
N ARG A 324 -10.36 19.23 -12.36
CA ARG A 324 -10.53 18.09 -13.30
C ARG A 324 -9.22 17.34 -13.49
N ALA A 325 -9.31 16.00 -13.40
CA ALA A 325 -8.18 15.15 -13.68
C ALA A 325 -7.66 15.34 -15.11
N GLY A 326 -6.33 15.42 -15.28
CA GLY A 326 -5.71 15.66 -16.57
C GLY A 326 -5.84 17.09 -17.11
N ALA A 327 -6.41 18.03 -16.35
CA ALA A 327 -6.45 19.43 -16.75
C ALA A 327 -5.03 20.03 -16.82
N PRO A 328 -4.77 20.89 -17.82
CA PRO A 328 -3.47 21.55 -17.97
C PRO A 328 -3.31 22.67 -16.95
N VAL A 329 -2.78 22.37 -15.78
CA VAL A 329 -2.56 23.36 -14.71
C VAL A 329 -1.35 24.24 -15.02
N SER A 330 -1.60 25.46 -15.48
CA SER A 330 -0.56 26.41 -15.87
C SER A 330 0.06 27.18 -14.70
N SER A 331 -0.58 27.19 -13.53
CA SER A 331 -0.11 27.92 -12.34
C SER A 331 -0.41 27.17 -11.05
N ASN A 332 0.62 26.57 -10.46
CA ASN A 332 0.54 25.92 -9.15
C ASN A 332 0.03 26.87 -8.05
N VAL A 333 0.52 28.12 -8.01
CA VAL A 333 0.11 29.11 -7.01
C VAL A 333 -1.40 29.38 -7.11
N LEU A 334 -1.91 29.53 -8.33
CA LEU A 334 -3.32 29.76 -8.58
C LEU A 334 -4.12 28.51 -8.22
N ALA A 335 -3.72 27.33 -8.67
CA ALA A 335 -4.42 26.08 -8.38
C ALA A 335 -4.53 25.80 -6.86
N LYS A 336 -3.49 26.08 -6.09
CA LYS A 336 -3.52 25.94 -4.63
C LYS A 336 -4.53 26.88 -3.94
N ARG A 337 -4.85 27.98 -4.55
CA ARG A 337 -5.84 28.95 -4.03
C ARG A 337 -7.25 28.66 -4.51
N LEU A 338 -7.41 28.14 -5.71
CA LEU A 338 -8.70 27.84 -6.34
C LEU A 338 -9.34 26.57 -5.80
N TYR A 339 -8.56 25.48 -5.69
CA TYR A 339 -9.06 24.15 -5.43
C TYR A 339 -8.88 23.72 -3.98
N SER A 340 -9.83 22.93 -3.48
CA SER A 340 -9.88 22.47 -2.10
C SER A 340 -8.78 21.44 -1.80
N ALA A 341 -8.11 21.60 -0.65
CA ALA A 341 -7.16 20.66 -0.10
C ALA A 341 -7.85 19.60 0.78
N ALA A 342 -7.20 18.49 1.04
CA ALA A 342 -7.67 17.52 2.02
C ALA A 342 -7.78 18.14 3.42
N ASN A 343 -8.85 17.81 4.15
CA ASN A 343 -9.06 18.24 5.53
C ASN A 343 -8.36 17.31 6.52
N VAL A 344 -7.05 17.32 6.48
CA VAL A 344 -6.19 16.46 7.30
C VAL A 344 -5.16 17.30 8.07
N THR A 345 -4.67 16.72 9.17
CA THR A 345 -3.57 17.25 9.99
C THR A 345 -2.32 16.41 9.78
N GLU A 346 -1.20 16.86 10.31
CA GLU A 346 0.07 16.14 10.26
C GLU A 346 -0.02 14.72 10.87
N THR A 347 -0.87 14.54 11.88
CA THR A 347 -1.05 13.28 12.60
C THR A 347 -2.32 12.52 12.22
N THR A 348 -3.01 12.91 11.14
CA THR A 348 -4.18 12.16 10.67
C THR A 348 -3.80 10.72 10.33
N PRO A 349 -4.46 9.70 10.92
CA PRO A 349 -4.16 8.30 10.64
C PRO A 349 -4.38 7.93 9.17
N GLY A 350 -3.60 6.99 8.68
CA GLY A 350 -3.87 6.34 7.40
C GLY A 350 -4.95 5.26 7.56
N VAL A 351 -5.86 5.18 6.60
CA VAL A 351 -6.96 4.20 6.58
C VAL A 351 -6.80 3.29 5.36
N TRP A 352 -6.77 1.98 5.59
CA TRP A 352 -6.37 1.02 4.55
C TRP A 352 -7.38 -0.08 4.24
N LEU A 353 -8.16 -0.51 5.21
CA LEU A 353 -9.20 -1.52 5.07
C LEU A 353 -10.27 -1.28 6.14
N THR A 354 -11.52 -1.13 5.74
CA THR A 354 -12.56 -0.63 6.62
C THR A 354 -13.79 -1.53 6.66
N ALA A 355 -14.53 -1.47 7.76
CA ALA A 355 -15.83 -2.09 7.90
C ALA A 355 -16.81 -1.63 6.80
N SER A 356 -16.79 -0.33 6.48
CA SER A 356 -17.60 0.22 5.39
C SER A 356 -17.29 -0.43 4.04
N GLU A 357 -16.00 -0.61 3.70
CA GLU A 357 -15.62 -1.32 2.48
C GLU A 357 -16.13 -2.75 2.47
N MET A 358 -15.99 -3.47 3.58
CA MET A 358 -16.45 -4.86 3.70
C MET A 358 -17.96 -4.97 3.56
N ALA A 359 -18.71 -4.03 4.12
CA ALA A 359 -20.16 -3.97 3.94
C ALA A 359 -20.53 -3.80 2.45
N PHE A 360 -19.86 -2.91 1.72
CA PHE A 360 -20.08 -2.76 0.28
C PHE A 360 -19.63 -3.99 -0.53
N CYS A 361 -18.54 -4.67 -0.14
CA CYS A 361 -18.15 -5.94 -0.76
C CYS A 361 -19.22 -7.03 -0.52
N ARG A 362 -19.80 -7.08 0.67
CA ARG A 362 -20.94 -7.98 0.98
C ARG A 362 -22.19 -7.59 0.19
N ALA A 363 -22.46 -6.29 0.01
CA ALA A 363 -23.57 -5.82 -0.82
C ALA A 363 -23.45 -6.30 -2.27
N GLU A 364 -22.25 -6.19 -2.87
CA GLU A 364 -21.98 -6.70 -4.21
C GLU A 364 -22.05 -8.23 -4.26
N GLY A 365 -21.47 -8.93 -3.28
CA GLY A 365 -21.55 -10.39 -3.18
C GLY A 365 -23.00 -10.87 -3.12
N ALA A 366 -23.83 -10.27 -2.26
CA ALA A 366 -25.25 -10.57 -2.15
C ALA A 366 -26.02 -10.27 -3.45
N LEU A 367 -25.67 -9.16 -4.11
CA LEU A 367 -26.23 -8.81 -5.43
C LEU A 367 -25.91 -9.88 -6.50
N ARG A 368 -24.74 -10.53 -6.40
CA ARG A 368 -24.33 -11.66 -7.25
C ARG A 368 -24.92 -13.02 -6.84
N GLY A 369 -25.71 -13.06 -5.75
CA GLY A 369 -26.29 -14.28 -5.23
C GLY A 369 -25.37 -15.10 -4.31
N TRP A 370 -24.28 -14.51 -3.81
CA TRP A 370 -23.41 -15.17 -2.83
C TRP A 370 -24.02 -15.15 -1.44
N ASN A 371 -23.72 -16.16 -0.63
CA ASN A 371 -24.09 -16.17 0.78
C ASN A 371 -23.12 -15.27 1.58
N MET A 372 -23.60 -14.10 1.95
CA MET A 372 -22.85 -13.09 2.70
C MET A 372 -23.19 -13.07 4.21
N ASP A 373 -23.57 -14.22 4.76
CA ASP A 373 -23.89 -14.42 6.18
C ASP A 373 -25.04 -13.53 6.68
N GLY A 374 -26.22 -13.78 6.13
CA GLY A 374 -27.44 -13.01 6.44
C GLY A 374 -27.55 -11.73 5.62
N GLY A 375 -28.50 -10.95 5.68
CA GLY A 375 -28.66 -9.67 5.00
C GLY A 375 -28.85 -9.74 3.47
N THR A 376 -29.49 -8.72 2.94
CA THR A 376 -29.66 -8.51 1.51
C THR A 376 -28.60 -7.53 0.98
N ALA A 377 -28.49 -7.40 -0.33
CA ALA A 377 -27.65 -6.36 -0.94
C ALA A 377 -28.01 -4.96 -0.43
N LYS A 378 -29.29 -4.69 -0.18
CA LYS A 378 -29.77 -3.44 0.41
C LYS A 378 -29.24 -3.24 1.83
N ASP A 379 -29.37 -4.25 2.67
CA ASP A 379 -28.96 -4.15 4.08
C ASP A 379 -27.48 -3.84 4.20
N PHE A 380 -26.63 -4.53 3.45
CA PHE A 380 -25.19 -4.29 3.42
C PHE A 380 -24.81 -2.94 2.78
N TYR A 381 -25.54 -2.52 1.74
CA TYR A 381 -25.37 -1.20 1.15
C TYR A 381 -25.63 -0.09 2.16
N GLU A 382 -26.77 -0.15 2.86
CA GLU A 382 -27.12 0.85 3.87
C GLU A 382 -26.17 0.79 5.07
N GLN A 383 -25.73 -0.40 5.48
CA GLN A 383 -24.71 -0.58 6.51
C GLN A 383 -23.39 0.09 6.09
N GLY A 384 -22.94 -0.11 4.87
CA GLY A 384 -21.70 0.52 4.35
C GLY A 384 -21.74 2.04 4.42
N VAL A 385 -22.86 2.66 4.05
CA VAL A 385 -23.05 4.10 4.19
C VAL A 385 -23.01 4.53 5.65
N ARG A 386 -23.73 3.86 6.56
CA ARG A 386 -23.77 4.20 7.99
C ARG A 386 -22.39 4.11 8.63
N LEU A 387 -21.66 3.02 8.36
CA LEU A 387 -20.29 2.84 8.85
C LEU A 387 -19.34 3.93 8.33
N SER A 388 -19.50 4.36 7.08
CA SER A 388 -18.70 5.47 6.56
C SER A 388 -19.03 6.81 7.25
N PHE A 389 -20.30 7.10 7.54
CA PHE A 389 -20.67 8.29 8.30
C PHE A 389 -20.08 8.27 9.71
N GLU A 390 -20.21 7.13 10.41
CA GLU A 390 -19.65 6.93 11.74
C GLU A 390 -18.11 7.06 11.75
N GLN A 391 -17.41 6.46 10.78
CA GLN A 391 -15.96 6.57 10.65
C GLN A 391 -15.48 8.03 10.59
N TRP A 392 -16.26 8.91 10.00
CA TRP A 392 -15.94 10.33 9.84
C TRP A 392 -16.59 11.24 10.88
N ASP A 393 -17.25 10.66 11.88
CA ASP A 393 -17.99 11.39 12.93
C ASP A 393 -19.00 12.38 12.33
N VAL A 394 -19.79 11.91 11.37
CA VAL A 394 -20.80 12.70 10.65
C VAL A 394 -22.19 12.13 10.90
N GLU A 395 -23.11 12.97 11.31
CA GLU A 395 -24.51 12.62 11.52
C GLU A 395 -25.33 12.68 10.21
N GLY A 396 -26.58 12.17 10.25
CA GLY A 396 -27.52 12.30 9.13
C GLY A 396 -27.52 11.15 8.13
N ALA A 397 -26.90 10.01 8.44
CA ALA A 397 -26.87 8.84 7.54
C ALA A 397 -28.27 8.35 7.12
N SER A 398 -29.26 8.41 8.00
CA SER A 398 -30.63 7.97 7.71
C SER A 398 -31.35 8.88 6.73
N GLU A 399 -31.22 10.18 6.89
CA GLU A 399 -31.73 11.20 5.98
C GLU A 399 -31.07 11.07 4.61
N TYR A 400 -29.75 10.91 4.58
CA TYR A 400 -28.97 10.70 3.36
C TYR A 400 -29.45 9.46 2.59
N LEU A 401 -29.61 8.32 3.28
CA LEU A 401 -30.11 7.05 2.69
C LEU A 401 -31.56 7.14 2.20
N SER A 402 -32.34 8.10 2.70
CA SER A 402 -33.74 8.30 2.28
C SER A 402 -33.86 9.15 1.00
N ASP A 403 -32.78 9.83 0.59
CA ASP A 403 -32.79 10.73 -0.57
C ASP A 403 -32.92 9.96 -1.89
N SER A 404 -34.05 10.16 -2.54
CA SER A 404 -34.40 9.53 -3.83
C SER A 404 -34.31 10.51 -5.02
N LEU A 405 -33.82 11.73 -4.81
CA LEU A 405 -33.85 12.81 -5.80
C LEU A 405 -32.44 13.30 -6.17
N SER A 406 -31.55 13.41 -5.19
CA SER A 406 -30.21 13.93 -5.43
C SER A 406 -29.38 12.97 -6.31
N THR A 407 -28.68 13.55 -7.27
CA THR A 407 -27.78 12.89 -8.20
C THR A 407 -26.46 13.66 -8.24
N GLU A 408 -25.49 13.22 -9.02
CA GLU A 408 -24.28 13.99 -9.30
C GLU A 408 -24.64 15.42 -9.75
N ALA A 409 -23.84 16.42 -9.36
CA ALA A 409 -24.00 17.80 -9.81
C ALA A 409 -23.21 18.06 -11.10
N ASP A 410 -23.67 19.03 -11.89
CA ASP A 410 -22.83 19.60 -12.94
C ASP A 410 -21.57 20.22 -12.32
N TYR A 411 -20.43 19.96 -12.92
CA TYR A 411 -19.19 20.61 -12.53
C TYR A 411 -19.07 21.97 -13.24
N VAL A 412 -18.87 23.01 -12.46
CA VAL A 412 -18.70 24.36 -12.97
C VAL A 412 -17.37 24.93 -12.45
N ASP A 413 -16.47 25.24 -13.36
CA ASP A 413 -15.19 25.88 -13.05
C ASP A 413 -15.32 27.40 -13.09
N ASN A 414 -15.97 27.96 -12.08
CA ASN A 414 -16.30 29.39 -11.98
C ASN A 414 -15.13 30.36 -11.98
N LEU A 415 -13.90 29.83 -11.89
CA LEU A 415 -12.72 30.64 -11.65
C LEU A 415 -11.81 30.74 -12.88
N GLY A 416 -12.31 30.34 -14.05
CA GLY A 416 -11.52 30.25 -15.27
C GLY A 416 -10.38 29.25 -15.11
N GLY A 417 -10.69 28.15 -14.42
CA GLY A 417 -9.74 27.12 -14.08
C GLY A 417 -9.27 26.31 -15.28
N PHE A 418 -8.69 25.17 -14.99
CA PHE A 418 -7.85 24.46 -15.94
C PHE A 418 -8.57 23.31 -16.65
N GLY A 419 -9.86 23.16 -16.58
CA GLY A 419 -10.54 22.03 -17.19
C GLY A 419 -11.90 22.35 -17.83
N GLY A 420 -12.39 23.55 -17.59
CA GLY A 420 -13.72 24.03 -18.05
C GLY A 420 -14.88 23.28 -17.38
N ASP A 421 -16.07 23.79 -17.63
CA ASP A 421 -17.33 23.22 -17.14
C ASP A 421 -17.63 21.87 -17.78
N PHE A 422 -18.35 21.00 -17.06
CA PHE A 422 -18.80 19.72 -17.58
C PHE A 422 -20.13 19.28 -16.93
N GLY A 423 -21.05 18.75 -17.72
CA GLY A 423 -22.30 18.21 -17.21
C GLY A 423 -22.09 16.93 -16.39
N LYS A 424 -22.99 16.65 -15.46
CA LYS A 424 -22.96 15.40 -14.67
C LYS A 424 -22.91 14.16 -15.55
N MET A 425 -22.28 13.10 -15.05
CA MET A 425 -22.06 11.84 -15.76
C MET A 425 -23.05 10.75 -15.33
N SER A 426 -23.73 10.92 -14.19
CA SER A 426 -24.63 9.91 -13.63
C SER A 426 -25.93 10.51 -13.10
N GLU A 427 -27.03 9.75 -13.30
CA GLU A 427 -28.34 10.01 -12.71
C GLU A 427 -28.64 9.08 -11.51
N ILE A 428 -27.65 8.35 -11.03
CA ILE A 428 -27.86 7.40 -9.93
C ILE A 428 -28.17 8.15 -8.63
N THR A 429 -29.20 7.73 -7.92
CA THR A 429 -29.62 8.33 -6.65
C THR A 429 -29.09 7.51 -5.48
N ILE A 430 -29.09 8.11 -4.27
CA ILE A 430 -28.59 7.47 -3.05
C ILE A 430 -29.52 6.36 -2.59
N LYS A 431 -30.84 6.63 -2.50
CA LYS A 431 -31.82 5.69 -1.97
C LYS A 431 -31.82 4.38 -2.74
N TRP A 432 -31.74 3.26 -2.02
CA TRP A 432 -31.88 1.94 -2.62
C TRP A 432 -33.24 1.77 -3.31
N LYS A 433 -33.22 1.23 -4.53
CA LYS A 433 -34.41 0.99 -5.34
C LYS A 433 -34.48 -0.50 -5.69
N GLU A 434 -35.41 -1.22 -5.06
CA GLU A 434 -35.51 -2.67 -5.25
C GLU A 434 -35.86 -3.08 -6.67
N SER A 435 -36.70 -2.28 -7.34
CA SER A 435 -37.09 -2.48 -8.75
C SER A 435 -36.02 -2.08 -9.78
N ALA A 436 -34.88 -1.55 -9.32
CA ALA A 436 -33.79 -1.18 -10.24
C ALA A 436 -33.14 -2.41 -10.88
N THR A 437 -32.55 -2.20 -12.06
CA THR A 437 -31.77 -3.22 -12.75
C THR A 437 -30.53 -3.63 -11.93
N MET A 438 -29.95 -4.77 -12.27
CA MET A 438 -28.70 -5.25 -11.68
C MET A 438 -27.58 -4.21 -11.83
N GLN A 439 -27.49 -3.58 -13.00
CA GLN A 439 -26.49 -2.56 -13.30
C GLN A 439 -26.69 -1.29 -12.45
N GLU A 440 -27.91 -0.78 -12.34
CA GLU A 440 -28.20 0.38 -11.50
C GLU A 440 -27.95 0.10 -10.01
N LYS A 441 -28.23 -1.12 -9.54
CA LYS A 441 -27.91 -1.56 -8.19
C LYS A 441 -26.39 -1.59 -7.97
N LEU A 442 -25.65 -2.15 -8.94
CA LEU A 442 -24.18 -2.18 -8.89
C LEU A 442 -23.58 -0.77 -8.92
N GLU A 443 -24.03 0.09 -9.84
CA GLU A 443 -23.61 1.50 -9.90
C GLU A 443 -23.81 2.20 -8.56
N ARG A 444 -24.96 2.02 -7.92
CA ARG A 444 -25.26 2.60 -6.61
C ARG A 444 -24.32 2.11 -5.52
N ILE A 445 -24.07 0.80 -5.48
CA ILE A 445 -23.13 0.20 -4.52
C ILE A 445 -21.73 0.77 -4.74
N ILE A 446 -21.23 0.74 -5.96
CA ILE A 446 -19.85 1.16 -6.26
C ILE A 446 -19.66 2.66 -6.08
N THR A 447 -20.64 3.48 -6.44
CA THR A 447 -20.57 4.94 -6.23
C THR A 447 -20.46 5.26 -4.73
N GLN A 448 -21.29 4.64 -3.88
CA GLN A 448 -21.20 4.89 -2.43
C GLN A 448 -19.96 4.23 -1.80
N LYS A 449 -19.53 3.08 -2.27
CA LYS A 449 -18.25 2.46 -1.90
C LYS A 449 -17.09 3.39 -2.24
N TRP A 450 -17.07 3.95 -3.46
CA TRP A 450 -16.05 4.88 -3.92
C TRP A 450 -15.97 6.13 -3.03
N ILE A 451 -17.10 6.73 -2.66
CA ILE A 451 -17.10 7.86 -1.72
C ILE A 451 -16.53 7.42 -0.36
N ALA A 452 -16.96 6.26 0.16
CA ALA A 452 -16.56 5.77 1.48
C ALA A 452 -15.08 5.34 1.57
N LEU A 453 -14.48 4.89 0.46
CA LEU A 453 -13.09 4.45 0.39
C LEU A 453 -12.06 5.58 0.54
N PHE A 454 -12.48 6.87 0.42
CA PHE A 454 -11.52 7.97 0.59
C PHE A 454 -10.79 7.86 1.95
N PRO A 455 -9.45 7.94 1.98
CA PRO A 455 -8.51 8.26 0.91
C PRO A 455 -7.78 7.04 0.29
N ASN A 456 -8.36 5.84 0.27
CA ASN A 456 -7.75 4.65 -0.31
C ASN A 456 -8.02 4.58 -1.83
N GLY A 457 -7.33 5.41 -2.58
CA GLY A 457 -7.55 5.56 -4.02
C GLY A 457 -7.17 4.35 -4.86
N GLN A 458 -6.30 3.44 -4.38
CA GLN A 458 -5.98 2.22 -5.11
C GLN A 458 -7.24 1.36 -5.34
N GLU A 459 -8.01 1.13 -4.28
CA GLU A 459 -9.23 0.34 -4.36
C GLU A 459 -10.31 1.04 -5.21
N ALA A 460 -10.36 2.38 -5.12
CA ALA A 460 -11.24 3.20 -5.96
C ALA A 460 -10.90 3.08 -7.45
N TRP A 461 -9.62 3.11 -7.81
CA TRP A 461 -9.16 2.91 -9.18
C TRP A 461 -9.43 1.49 -9.67
N ASP A 462 -9.23 0.50 -8.81
CA ASP A 462 -9.49 -0.89 -9.14
C ASP A 462 -10.97 -1.16 -9.40
N ASP A 463 -11.89 -0.60 -8.59
CA ASP A 463 -13.32 -0.73 -8.82
C ASP A 463 -13.77 0.03 -10.09
N LEU A 464 -13.23 1.22 -10.35
CA LEU A 464 -13.50 1.99 -11.56
C LEU A 464 -13.11 1.18 -12.82
N ARG A 465 -11.91 0.57 -12.84
CA ARG A 465 -11.44 -0.24 -13.96
C ARG A 465 -12.25 -1.52 -14.15
N ARG A 466 -12.68 -2.14 -13.05
CA ARG A 466 -13.40 -3.40 -13.03
C ARG A 466 -14.86 -3.25 -13.45
N THR A 467 -15.52 -2.15 -13.07
CA THR A 467 -16.97 -2.00 -13.19
C THR A 467 -17.39 -0.88 -14.15
N GLY A 468 -16.52 0.07 -14.43
CA GLY A 468 -16.84 1.32 -15.09
C GLY A 468 -17.53 2.36 -14.19
N TYR A 469 -17.66 2.09 -12.89
CA TYR A 469 -18.31 2.96 -11.91
C TYR A 469 -17.34 3.48 -10.84
N PRO A 470 -17.61 4.69 -10.28
CA PRO A 470 -18.63 5.64 -10.73
C PRO A 470 -18.34 6.15 -12.14
N HIS A 471 -19.34 6.69 -12.80
CA HIS A 471 -19.08 7.44 -14.03
C HIS A 471 -18.28 8.69 -13.72
N VAL A 472 -17.19 8.92 -14.44
CA VAL A 472 -16.23 10.00 -14.19
C VAL A 472 -16.07 10.90 -15.40
N PHE A 473 -15.65 12.13 -15.19
CA PHE A 473 -15.43 13.08 -16.29
C PHE A 473 -14.33 12.61 -17.25
N PRO A 474 -14.50 12.81 -18.55
CA PRO A 474 -13.44 12.52 -19.52
C PRO A 474 -12.23 13.40 -19.27
N ILE A 475 -11.04 12.85 -19.58
CA ILE A 475 -9.77 13.58 -19.46
C ILE A 475 -9.70 14.64 -20.56
N PRO A 476 -9.49 15.94 -20.24
CA PRO A 476 -9.55 17.04 -21.22
C PRO A 476 -8.51 16.93 -22.33
N GLN A 477 -7.36 16.37 -22.04
CA GLN A 477 -6.23 16.24 -22.96
C GLN A 477 -5.66 14.82 -22.93
N ASN A 478 -6.43 13.86 -23.38
CA ASN A 478 -5.89 12.51 -23.61
C ASN A 478 -4.96 12.54 -24.82
N THR A 479 -3.69 12.21 -24.62
CA THR A 479 -2.67 12.21 -25.66
C THR A 479 -2.61 10.92 -26.47
N ASP A 480 -3.33 9.89 -26.03
CA ASP A 480 -3.31 8.57 -26.65
C ASP A 480 -4.71 8.08 -27.03
N ASP A 481 -4.80 7.29 -28.11
CA ASP A 481 -6.03 6.78 -28.71
C ASP A 481 -6.65 5.59 -27.96
N TYR A 482 -6.42 5.46 -26.65
CA TYR A 482 -6.97 4.32 -25.89
C TYR A 482 -8.47 4.41 -25.60
N ASN A 483 -9.09 5.58 -25.77
CA ASN A 483 -10.50 5.83 -25.47
C ASN A 483 -10.93 5.35 -24.07
N LEU A 484 -10.07 5.55 -23.08
CA LEU A 484 -10.26 5.13 -21.70
C LEU A 484 -10.48 6.34 -20.78
N LEU A 485 -11.31 6.17 -19.77
CA LEU A 485 -11.53 7.18 -18.73
C LEU A 485 -10.34 7.25 -17.76
N THR A 486 -9.65 6.13 -17.55
CA THR A 486 -8.45 6.00 -16.71
C THR A 486 -7.54 4.93 -17.29
N PRO A 487 -6.21 4.98 -17.06
CA PRO A 487 -5.32 3.88 -17.44
C PRO A 487 -5.76 2.54 -16.85
N ASN A 488 -5.68 1.48 -17.63
CA ASN A 488 -5.93 0.12 -17.14
C ASN A 488 -4.79 -0.42 -16.29
N ARG A 489 -3.59 0.08 -16.49
CA ARG A 489 -2.37 -0.31 -15.78
C ARG A 489 -1.29 0.75 -15.93
N ILE A 490 -0.23 0.62 -15.17
CA ILE A 490 1.01 1.36 -15.37
C ILE A 490 1.99 0.46 -16.13
N PRO A 491 2.64 0.95 -17.20
CA PRO A 491 3.69 0.20 -17.91
C PRO A 491 4.85 -0.18 -16.99
N PHE A 492 5.54 -1.27 -17.32
CA PHE A 492 6.75 -1.68 -16.60
C PHE A 492 7.87 -0.63 -16.74
N ASP A 493 8.84 -0.66 -15.81
CA ASP A 493 10.07 0.12 -15.95
C ASP A 493 10.76 -0.24 -17.28
N ARG A 494 11.15 0.79 -18.05
CA ARG A 494 11.86 0.60 -19.32
C ARG A 494 13.17 -0.18 -19.17
N ASN A 495 13.78 -0.13 -17.99
CA ASN A 495 14.99 -0.89 -17.70
C ASN A 495 14.76 -2.40 -17.76
N GLU A 496 13.54 -2.88 -17.51
CA GLU A 496 13.20 -4.30 -17.66
C GLU A 496 13.41 -4.80 -19.11
N ARG A 497 13.14 -3.95 -20.09
CA ARG A 497 13.37 -4.28 -21.52
C ARG A 497 14.84 -4.51 -21.86
N ILE A 498 15.75 -3.92 -21.09
CA ILE A 498 17.20 -3.93 -21.33
C ILE A 498 17.86 -4.96 -20.42
N ASN A 499 17.59 -4.86 -19.11
CA ASN A 499 18.34 -5.59 -18.09
C ASN A 499 17.73 -6.96 -17.76
N ASN A 500 16.43 -7.15 -18.05
CA ASN A 500 15.67 -8.38 -17.74
C ASN A 500 14.84 -8.84 -18.96
N ARG A 501 15.41 -8.72 -20.15
CA ARG A 501 14.68 -8.86 -21.42
C ARG A 501 13.91 -10.16 -21.56
N GLU A 502 14.48 -11.29 -21.18
CA GLU A 502 13.80 -12.58 -21.31
C GLU A 502 12.54 -12.65 -20.44
N ASN A 503 12.65 -12.29 -19.17
CA ASN A 503 11.52 -12.28 -18.26
C ASN A 503 10.49 -11.19 -18.64
N TYR A 504 10.97 -10.02 -19.14
CA TYR A 504 10.08 -8.98 -19.66
C TYR A 504 9.22 -9.49 -20.82
N LEU A 505 9.80 -10.22 -21.78
CA LEU A 505 9.04 -10.78 -22.91
C LEU A 505 7.98 -11.78 -22.44
N LYS A 506 8.30 -12.61 -21.43
CA LYS A 506 7.30 -13.49 -20.78
C LYS A 506 6.20 -12.69 -20.10
N ALA A 507 6.53 -11.58 -19.43
CA ALA A 507 5.53 -10.71 -18.82
C ALA A 507 4.56 -10.11 -19.87
N ILE A 508 5.05 -9.73 -21.04
CA ILE A 508 4.22 -9.27 -22.15
C ILE A 508 3.28 -10.39 -22.65
N GLU A 509 3.79 -11.62 -22.77
CA GLU A 509 2.97 -12.78 -23.12
C GLU A 509 1.85 -13.00 -22.08
N TYR A 510 2.16 -12.91 -20.78
CA TYR A 510 1.18 -13.05 -19.69
C TYR A 510 0.14 -11.92 -19.67
N LEU A 511 0.50 -10.72 -20.13
CA LEU A 511 -0.46 -9.61 -20.28
C LEU A 511 -1.48 -9.88 -21.39
N GLY A 512 -1.16 -10.67 -22.39
CA GLY A 512 -2.00 -10.87 -23.57
C GLY A 512 -2.15 -9.62 -24.45
N GLY A 513 -1.29 -8.61 -24.25
CA GLY A 513 -1.28 -7.35 -24.97
C GLY A 513 0.04 -6.60 -24.80
N GLY A 514 0.16 -5.40 -25.35
CA GLY A 514 1.37 -4.58 -25.25
C GLY A 514 1.59 -4.03 -23.86
N ASP A 515 2.85 -3.69 -23.56
CA ASP A 515 3.20 -2.96 -22.31
C ASP A 515 2.84 -1.48 -22.44
N ASN A 516 1.58 -1.18 -22.24
CA ASN A 516 1.02 0.17 -22.36
C ASN A 516 -0.16 0.37 -21.39
N TYR A 517 -0.66 1.59 -21.30
CA TYR A 517 -1.75 1.98 -20.41
C TYR A 517 -3.11 1.38 -20.79
N GLY A 518 -3.31 1.03 -22.06
CA GLY A 518 -4.56 0.51 -22.59
C GLY A 518 -4.76 -1.00 -22.39
N THR A 519 -3.69 -1.75 -22.12
CA THR A 519 -3.79 -3.20 -21.91
C THR A 519 -4.54 -3.50 -20.62
N PRO A 520 -5.67 -4.23 -20.66
CA PRO A 520 -6.46 -4.51 -19.47
C PRO A 520 -5.76 -5.49 -18.52
N MET A 521 -6.12 -5.42 -17.26
CA MET A 521 -5.74 -6.42 -16.25
C MET A 521 -6.48 -7.73 -16.49
N TRP A 522 -5.91 -8.85 -16.06
CA TRP A 522 -6.58 -10.14 -16.15
C TRP A 522 -8.01 -10.13 -15.61
N TRP A 523 -8.26 -9.47 -14.50
CA TRP A 523 -9.58 -9.41 -13.86
C TRP A 523 -10.56 -8.39 -14.48
N GLN A 524 -10.19 -7.69 -15.53
CA GLN A 524 -11.07 -6.78 -16.28
C GLN A 524 -11.82 -7.47 -17.47
N TYR A 525 -11.55 -8.72 -17.76
CA TYR A 525 -12.16 -9.47 -18.86
C TYR A 525 -13.52 -10.08 -18.51
#